data_e7010cf81212b4d20fe51730996beaff
#
_entry.id   e7010cf81212b4d20fe51730996beaff
#
_cell.length_a   1.000
_cell.length_b   1.000
_cell.length_c   1.000
_cell.angle_alpha   90.00
_cell.angle_beta   90.00
_cell.angle_gamma   90.00
#
_symmetry.space_group_name_H-M   'P 1'
#
loop_
_entity.id
_entity.type
_entity.pdbx_description
1 polymer ?
#
loop_
_entity_poly.entity_id
_entity_poly.type
_entity_poly.pdbx_seq_one_letter_code
_entity_poly.pdbx_strand_id
1 'polypeptide(L)'
;MVLATKTVLKTVGWSFSFGTLSLFFIFKENVTKYVEKEGEEMHIIDKEIARIFEETVQKLYGDKELKKIEISVATNEKFGDFQTNFAMMNSKIIGNNPRAIAQEIVDNLVENSVVEKLEIAGPGFINIFLKSEYLGELLKKSREENYDFSFLNREGDVVIDFSSPNIAKRMHIGHLRSTIIGDSIARIYRYLGYHVVADNHIGDWGTQFGKLIIGYRRWLDREAYETNAIEELERVYVEFTKQSEEHPELEEEARLELKKLQDGDEENFALWKEFIKVSLDEYAKLYGRLDVHFDTYYGESFYHDMMQGVIEELVEKKIAVEDDGAKVVFFPEEDNLFPCIVQKKDGAFLYSTSDIATVKFRKDNYNINKIIYLTDERQQDHFKQFFKITDMLGWNVPKHHIWFGIMRFADGVFSTRKGNVIRLEQLMDEGKKRAYDIVNEKNPDLSFEEKDNIAEIVGVGAIKYADLSQNRQSPIIFEWDKILSFEGNTAPYLQYSYARIQSILRKAESEGKGIDFTKTILVKTPQERALANYIAAFPMAVIKASETFKPNVIADYLFELAKKFNSFYNSCPILNQEDEILFSRGLLAKVAGNTIKDGLDLLGIKTLERM
;
A
#
# COMPACT_ATOMS: atom_id res chain seq x y z
N MET A 1 22.93 10.72 13.05
CA MET A 1 21.57 10.91 12.55
C MET A 1 20.88 12.16 13.14
N VAL A 2 20.92 12.44 14.43
CA VAL A 2 20.31 13.65 15.06
C VAL A 2 21.00 14.98 14.70
N LEU A 3 22.22 14.98 14.19
CA LEU A 3 22.96 16.19 13.79
C LEU A 3 22.65 16.67 12.36
N ALA A 4 22.27 15.81 11.44
CA ALA A 4 21.94 16.19 10.06
C ALA A 4 20.59 16.93 9.95
N THR A 5 19.61 16.52 10.76
CA THR A 5 18.27 17.15 10.80
C THR A 5 18.30 18.59 11.34
N LYS A 6 19.27 18.93 12.21
CA LYS A 6 19.39 20.30 12.74
C LYS A 6 20.01 21.30 11.77
N THR A 7 20.72 20.85 10.77
CA THR A 7 21.40 21.73 9.82
C THR A 7 20.44 22.15 8.69
N VAL A 8 19.56 21.28 8.24
CA VAL A 8 18.57 21.57 7.20
C VAL A 8 17.46 22.51 7.73
N LEU A 9 17.09 22.40 9.00
CA LEU A 9 16.07 23.25 9.62
C LEU A 9 16.54 24.72 9.89
N LYS A 10 17.83 25.00 9.81
CA LYS A 10 18.37 26.36 9.99
C LYS A 10 18.43 27.20 8.71
N THR A 11 18.34 26.58 7.56
CA THR A 11 18.43 27.27 6.25
C THR A 11 17.07 27.72 5.74
N VAL A 12 15.98 27.16 6.23
CA VAL A 12 14.61 27.57 5.93
C VAL A 12 14.05 28.16 7.22
N GLY A 13 13.84 29.48 7.29
CA GLY A 13 13.47 30.26 8.48
C GLY A 13 12.13 29.87 9.14
N TRP A 14 11.94 28.61 9.47
CA TRP A 14 10.74 28.06 10.10
C TRP A 14 10.96 27.97 11.62
N SER A 15 10.47 28.98 12.34
CA SER A 15 10.30 28.88 13.79
C SER A 15 8.93 28.27 14.08
N PHE A 16 8.90 26.98 14.45
CA PHE A 16 7.68 26.32 14.89
C PHE A 16 7.27 26.77 16.31
N SER A 17 6.02 27.16 16.50
CA SER A 17 5.47 27.42 17.81
C SER A 17 5.16 26.08 18.54
N PHE A 18 5.13 26.11 19.87
CA PHE A 18 5.04 24.97 20.79
C PHE A 18 3.87 23.98 20.54
N GLY A 19 2.87 24.32 19.73
CA GLY A 19 1.72 23.44 19.39
C GLY A 19 2.06 22.32 18.40
N THR A 20 3.07 22.49 17.55
CA THR A 20 3.49 21.48 16.55
C THR A 20 4.42 20.41 17.10
N LEU A 21 5.04 20.66 18.26
CA LEU A 21 5.89 19.68 18.95
C LEU A 21 5.08 18.48 19.52
N SER A 22 3.82 18.68 19.87
CA SER A 22 2.95 17.59 20.36
C SER A 22 2.59 16.60 19.25
N LEU A 23 2.42 17.05 18.02
CA LEU A 23 2.23 16.16 16.86
C LEU A 23 3.52 15.36 16.54
N PHE A 24 4.69 15.97 16.71
CA PHE A 24 5.98 15.29 16.47
C PHE A 24 6.27 14.18 17.50
N PHE A 25 5.77 14.29 18.72
CA PHE A 25 5.96 13.27 19.78
C PHE A 25 4.99 12.09 19.61
N ILE A 26 3.77 12.32 19.11
CA ILE A 26 2.80 11.24 18.78
C ILE A 26 3.31 10.41 17.58
N PHE A 27 4.05 11.04 16.66
CA PHE A 27 4.67 10.36 15.52
C PHE A 27 5.79 9.38 15.91
N LYS A 28 6.48 9.62 17.03
CA LYS A 28 7.62 8.79 17.43
C LYS A 28 7.23 7.42 18.04
N GLU A 29 6.03 7.28 18.60
CA GLU A 29 5.58 6.03 19.21
C GLU A 29 5.02 5.00 18.21
N ASN A 30 4.56 5.43 17.03
CA ASN A 30 3.99 4.53 16.03
C ASN A 30 5.00 4.00 14.99
N VAL A 31 6.15 4.65 14.82
CA VAL A 31 7.24 4.18 13.94
C VAL A 31 7.99 2.97 14.55
N THR A 32 7.87 2.76 15.85
CA THR A 32 8.57 1.69 16.59
C THR A 32 7.86 0.34 16.59
N LYS A 33 6.80 0.14 15.81
CA LYS A 33 6.11 -1.17 15.74
C LYS A 33 6.89 -2.24 14.99
N TYR A 34 7.88 -1.86 14.20
CA TYR A 34 8.80 -2.75 13.51
C TYR A 34 10.23 -2.58 14.07
N VAL A 35 10.36 -2.63 15.42
CA VAL A 35 11.67 -2.72 16.05
C VAL A 35 12.24 -4.10 15.76
N GLU A 36 13.43 -4.14 15.17
CA GLU A 36 14.25 -5.32 15.03
C GLU A 36 14.23 -6.09 16.37
N LYS A 37 13.58 -7.23 16.40
CA LYS A 37 13.80 -8.22 17.44
C LYS A 37 15.17 -8.82 17.12
N GLU A 38 16.14 -8.63 17.99
CA GLU A 38 17.36 -9.44 17.99
C GLU A 38 16.94 -10.90 18.24
N GLY A 39 16.83 -11.68 17.18
CA GLY A 39 16.49 -13.10 17.15
C GLY A 39 17.03 -13.75 15.89
N GLU A 40 17.16 -15.06 15.89
CA GLU A 40 17.48 -15.79 14.66
C GLU A 40 16.35 -15.58 13.65
N GLU A 41 16.68 -15.12 12.44
CA GLU A 41 15.69 -14.92 11.36
C GLU A 41 15.29 -16.27 10.76
N MET A 42 14.00 -16.45 10.52
CA MET A 42 13.44 -17.68 9.97
C MET A 42 13.47 -17.67 8.44
N HIS A 43 14.02 -18.71 7.83
CA HIS A 43 14.01 -18.86 6.39
C HIS A 43 12.59 -19.01 5.81
N ILE A 44 12.36 -18.41 4.65
CA ILE A 44 11.10 -18.53 3.92
C ILE A 44 11.05 -19.91 3.25
N ILE A 45 9.90 -20.57 3.36
CA ILE A 45 9.74 -21.98 2.96
C ILE A 45 10.12 -22.27 1.50
N ASP A 46 9.75 -21.40 0.57
CA ASP A 46 10.10 -21.60 -0.85
C ASP A 46 11.62 -21.47 -1.10
N LYS A 47 12.31 -20.59 -0.34
CA LYS A 47 13.77 -20.43 -0.43
C LYS A 47 14.50 -21.62 0.16
N GLU A 48 14.02 -22.13 1.29
CA GLU A 48 14.61 -23.33 1.90
C GLU A 48 14.44 -24.56 1.00
N ILE A 49 13.26 -24.76 0.42
CA ILE A 49 13.04 -25.85 -0.55
C ILE A 49 13.92 -25.63 -1.80
N ALA A 50 13.97 -24.41 -2.36
CA ALA A 50 14.79 -24.12 -3.53
C ALA A 50 16.26 -24.42 -3.27
N ARG A 51 16.82 -24.05 -2.12
CA ARG A 51 18.21 -24.33 -1.72
C ARG A 51 18.53 -25.82 -1.73
N ILE A 52 17.62 -26.66 -1.21
CA ILE A 52 17.79 -28.12 -1.20
C ILE A 52 17.84 -28.66 -2.64
N PHE A 53 17.01 -28.13 -3.54
CA PHE A 53 17.02 -28.52 -4.95
C PHE A 53 18.26 -27.99 -5.69
N GLU A 54 18.70 -26.76 -5.38
CA GLU A 54 19.87 -26.13 -6.00
C GLU A 54 21.14 -26.96 -5.79
N GLU A 55 21.36 -27.52 -4.61
CA GLU A 55 22.50 -28.41 -4.34
C GLU A 55 22.49 -29.63 -5.27
N THR A 56 21.33 -30.24 -5.49
CA THR A 56 21.18 -31.40 -6.40
C THR A 56 21.35 -30.99 -7.87
N VAL A 57 20.72 -29.90 -8.28
CA VAL A 57 20.75 -29.36 -9.64
C VAL A 57 22.19 -28.95 -10.00
N GLN A 58 22.91 -28.29 -9.09
CA GLN A 58 24.32 -27.91 -9.28
C GLN A 58 25.22 -29.14 -9.49
N LYS A 59 24.95 -30.20 -8.74
CA LYS A 59 25.70 -31.45 -8.87
C LYS A 59 25.46 -32.15 -10.23
N LEU A 60 24.21 -32.11 -10.73
CA LEU A 60 23.80 -32.78 -11.96
C LEU A 60 24.11 -31.98 -13.23
N TYR A 61 23.98 -30.66 -13.15
CA TYR A 61 23.96 -29.76 -14.32
C TYR A 61 24.75 -28.46 -14.14
N GLY A 62 25.72 -28.41 -13.21
CA GLY A 62 26.41 -27.20 -12.77
C GLY A 62 27.20 -26.41 -13.83
N ASP A 63 27.43 -27.02 -14.99
CA ASP A 63 28.11 -26.41 -16.15
C ASP A 63 27.15 -25.67 -17.09
N LYS A 64 25.83 -25.67 -16.78
CA LYS A 64 24.80 -25.08 -17.63
C LYS A 64 24.20 -23.80 -16.99
N GLU A 65 23.91 -22.84 -17.83
CA GLU A 65 23.26 -21.61 -17.43
C GLU A 65 21.72 -21.81 -17.32
N LEU A 66 21.27 -22.31 -16.17
CA LEU A 66 19.90 -22.71 -15.92
C LEU A 66 19.04 -21.56 -15.40
N LYS A 67 17.75 -21.62 -15.68
CA LYS A 67 16.75 -20.76 -15.04
C LYS A 67 16.60 -21.16 -13.57
N LYS A 68 16.33 -20.17 -12.72
CA LYS A 68 16.14 -20.36 -11.27
C LYS A 68 15.05 -21.38 -10.94
N ILE A 69 15.22 -22.03 -9.80
CA ILE A 69 14.20 -22.92 -9.24
C ILE A 69 13.11 -22.07 -8.60
N GLU A 70 11.91 -22.17 -9.15
CA GLU A 70 10.73 -21.53 -8.60
C GLU A 70 9.89 -22.59 -7.87
N ILE A 71 9.57 -22.30 -6.62
CA ILE A 71 8.71 -23.12 -5.78
C ILE A 71 7.37 -22.39 -5.60
N SER A 72 6.28 -23.09 -5.79
CA SER A 72 4.92 -22.57 -5.61
C SER A 72 4.09 -23.51 -4.76
N VAL A 73 3.08 -22.99 -4.08
CA VAL A 73 2.10 -23.79 -3.36
C VAL A 73 1.37 -24.69 -4.37
N ALA A 74 1.17 -25.97 -4.02
CA ALA A 74 0.45 -26.89 -4.89
C ALA A 74 -1.02 -26.44 -5.09
N THR A 75 -1.50 -26.53 -6.31
CA THR A 75 -2.86 -26.09 -6.68
C THR A 75 -3.96 -26.98 -6.10
N ASN A 76 -3.61 -28.20 -5.71
CA ASN A 76 -4.51 -29.17 -5.09
C ASN A 76 -3.71 -30.01 -4.09
N GLU A 77 -4.28 -30.25 -2.93
CA GLU A 77 -3.68 -31.03 -1.82
C GLU A 77 -3.24 -32.43 -2.22
N LYS A 78 -3.85 -33.01 -3.28
CA LYS A 78 -3.44 -34.30 -3.83
C LYS A 78 -2.07 -34.27 -4.53
N PHE A 79 -1.60 -33.07 -4.88
CA PHE A 79 -0.32 -32.84 -5.55
C PHE A 79 0.79 -32.38 -4.59
N GLY A 80 0.63 -32.69 -3.30
CA GLY A 80 1.61 -32.30 -2.27
C GLY A 80 1.35 -30.92 -1.67
N ASP A 81 2.36 -30.41 -0.98
CA ASP A 81 2.33 -29.12 -0.30
C ASP A 81 2.81 -28.00 -1.23
N PHE A 82 3.89 -28.27 -1.94
CA PHE A 82 4.51 -27.37 -2.91
C PHE A 82 4.79 -28.12 -4.21
N GLN A 83 5.14 -27.36 -5.25
CA GLN A 83 5.49 -27.88 -6.56
C GLN A 83 6.52 -27.01 -7.25
N THR A 84 7.31 -27.62 -8.18
CA THR A 84 8.18 -26.90 -9.10
C THR A 84 8.02 -27.42 -10.52
N ASN A 85 8.14 -26.51 -11.49
CA ASN A 85 8.16 -26.79 -12.93
C ASN A 85 9.58 -26.70 -13.53
N PHE A 86 10.61 -26.69 -12.69
CA PHE A 86 12.00 -26.48 -13.06
C PHE A 86 12.45 -27.36 -14.25
N ALA A 87 12.11 -28.65 -14.21
CA ALA A 87 12.47 -29.59 -15.28
C ALA A 87 11.91 -29.18 -16.64
N MET A 88 10.67 -28.69 -16.69
CA MET A 88 10.04 -28.19 -17.92
C MET A 88 10.70 -26.91 -18.42
N MET A 89 10.97 -25.96 -17.51
CA MET A 89 11.55 -24.66 -17.86
C MET A 89 12.97 -24.78 -18.41
N ASN A 90 13.73 -25.79 -17.97
CA ASN A 90 15.11 -25.98 -18.32
C ASN A 90 15.36 -27.12 -19.33
N SER A 91 14.34 -27.82 -19.80
CA SER A 91 14.47 -29.00 -20.70
C SER A 91 15.25 -28.72 -21.98
N LYS A 92 15.04 -27.54 -22.60
CA LYS A 92 15.76 -27.11 -23.80
C LYS A 92 17.26 -26.83 -23.53
N ILE A 93 17.56 -26.25 -22.37
CA ILE A 93 18.93 -25.92 -21.96
C ILE A 93 19.68 -27.19 -21.57
N ILE A 94 19.02 -28.08 -20.83
CA ILE A 94 19.60 -29.37 -20.42
C ILE A 94 19.71 -30.31 -21.62
N GLY A 95 18.79 -30.22 -22.60
CA GLY A 95 18.79 -31.07 -23.80
C GLY A 95 18.18 -32.44 -23.55
N ASN A 96 17.25 -32.57 -22.57
CA ASN A 96 16.61 -33.84 -22.23
C ASN A 96 15.10 -33.65 -22.03
N ASN A 97 14.34 -34.76 -22.01
CA ASN A 97 12.90 -34.77 -21.75
C ASN A 97 12.62 -34.25 -20.32
N PRO A 98 11.67 -33.35 -20.12
CA PRO A 98 11.38 -32.78 -18.80
C PRO A 98 11.09 -33.84 -17.74
N ARG A 99 10.34 -34.91 -18.08
CA ARG A 99 10.05 -35.98 -17.14
C ARG A 99 11.29 -36.78 -16.74
N ALA A 100 12.25 -36.97 -17.68
CA ALA A 100 13.52 -37.61 -17.38
C ALA A 100 14.41 -36.76 -16.48
N ILE A 101 14.43 -35.43 -16.72
CA ILE A 101 15.12 -34.46 -15.85
C ILE A 101 14.50 -34.48 -14.44
N ALA A 102 13.18 -34.48 -14.36
CA ALA A 102 12.50 -34.54 -13.07
C ALA A 102 12.84 -35.82 -12.31
N GLN A 103 12.91 -36.98 -13.03
CA GLN A 103 13.27 -38.26 -12.43
C GLN A 103 14.71 -38.23 -11.91
N GLU A 104 15.63 -37.71 -12.72
CA GLU A 104 17.04 -37.61 -12.34
C GLU A 104 17.26 -36.72 -11.09
N ILE A 105 16.50 -35.59 -10.96
CA ILE A 105 16.52 -34.77 -9.77
C ILE A 105 15.95 -35.54 -8.57
N VAL A 106 14.81 -36.18 -8.72
CA VAL A 106 14.17 -36.96 -7.65
C VAL A 106 15.06 -38.07 -7.13
N ASP A 107 15.70 -38.82 -8.04
CA ASP A 107 16.57 -39.94 -7.69
C ASP A 107 17.90 -39.51 -7.02
N ASN A 108 18.30 -38.26 -7.19
CA ASN A 108 19.56 -37.75 -6.66
C ASN A 108 19.37 -36.73 -5.51
N LEU A 109 18.11 -36.43 -5.12
CA LEU A 109 17.87 -35.54 -3.97
C LEU A 109 18.39 -36.19 -2.69
N VAL A 110 19.31 -35.50 -2.02
CA VAL A 110 19.87 -35.98 -0.76
C VAL A 110 18.80 -35.93 0.35
N GLU A 111 18.80 -36.94 1.22
CA GLU A 111 17.95 -36.96 2.41
C GLU A 111 18.18 -35.69 3.24
N ASN A 112 17.10 -35.05 3.65
CA ASN A 112 17.13 -33.77 4.36
C ASN A 112 16.01 -33.70 5.42
N SER A 113 16.02 -32.66 6.25
CA SER A 113 15.03 -32.48 7.34
C SER A 113 13.70 -31.91 6.88
N VAL A 114 13.57 -31.44 5.63
CA VAL A 114 12.42 -30.68 5.11
C VAL A 114 11.46 -31.54 4.29
N VAL A 115 12.00 -32.23 3.29
CA VAL A 115 11.23 -32.99 2.30
C VAL A 115 11.02 -34.42 2.77
N GLU A 116 9.75 -34.86 2.82
CA GLU A 116 9.36 -36.23 3.10
C GLU A 116 9.43 -37.11 1.86
N LYS A 117 8.80 -36.65 0.75
CA LYS A 117 8.80 -37.35 -0.54
C LYS A 117 8.60 -36.40 -1.70
N LEU A 118 8.96 -36.86 -2.89
CA LEU A 118 8.72 -36.21 -4.17
C LEU A 118 7.91 -37.10 -5.08
N GLU A 119 6.99 -36.51 -5.87
CA GLU A 119 6.21 -37.22 -6.88
C GLU A 119 6.24 -36.47 -8.21
N ILE A 120 6.47 -37.18 -9.31
CA ILE A 120 6.50 -36.59 -10.64
C ILE A 120 5.09 -36.64 -11.25
N ALA A 121 4.58 -35.49 -11.64
CA ALA A 121 3.26 -35.36 -12.25
C ALA A 121 3.33 -34.77 -13.67
N GLY A 122 2.39 -35.19 -14.50
CA GLY A 122 2.25 -34.67 -15.85
C GLY A 122 3.55 -34.71 -16.68
N PRO A 123 3.88 -33.61 -17.39
CA PRO A 123 5.03 -33.55 -18.29
C PRO A 123 6.37 -33.36 -17.58
N GLY A 124 6.44 -33.27 -16.25
CA GLY A 124 7.67 -33.08 -15.49
C GLY A 124 7.56 -32.07 -14.35
N PHE A 125 6.35 -31.85 -13.80
CA PHE A 125 6.19 -31.22 -12.49
C PHE A 125 6.75 -32.13 -11.40
N ILE A 126 7.41 -31.56 -10.41
CA ILE A 126 7.81 -32.24 -9.20
C ILE A 126 6.93 -31.72 -8.06
N ASN A 127 6.08 -32.60 -7.53
CA ASN A 127 5.27 -32.35 -6.35
C ASN A 127 6.09 -32.64 -5.09
N ILE A 128 6.03 -31.78 -4.12
CA ILE A 128 6.89 -31.78 -2.93
C ILE A 128 6.00 -31.96 -1.71
N PHE A 129 6.26 -32.98 -0.91
CA PHE A 129 5.59 -33.25 0.37
C PHE A 129 6.58 -32.97 1.49
N LEU A 130 6.19 -32.14 2.44
CA LEU A 130 7.03 -31.75 3.58
C LEU A 130 6.89 -32.73 4.74
N LYS A 131 7.93 -32.86 5.56
CA LYS A 131 7.84 -33.56 6.84
C LYS A 131 6.91 -32.81 7.77
N SER A 132 5.96 -33.53 8.41
CA SER A 132 5.00 -32.92 9.34
C SER A 132 5.67 -32.23 10.53
N GLU A 133 6.75 -32.81 11.03
CA GLU A 133 7.57 -32.27 12.12
C GLU A 133 8.22 -30.95 11.72
N TYR A 134 8.78 -30.89 10.50
CA TYR A 134 9.37 -29.66 9.98
C TYR A 134 8.32 -28.54 9.88
N LEU A 135 7.15 -28.85 9.33
CA LEU A 135 6.08 -27.87 9.18
C LEU A 135 5.57 -27.36 10.54
N GLY A 136 5.45 -28.24 11.54
CA GLY A 136 5.08 -27.87 12.89
C GLY A 136 6.07 -26.93 13.56
N GLU A 137 7.38 -27.19 13.43
CA GLU A 137 8.44 -26.33 13.97
C GLU A 137 8.54 -25.00 13.22
N LEU A 138 8.36 -25.01 11.89
CA LEU A 138 8.32 -23.79 11.08
C LEU A 138 7.21 -22.84 11.57
N LEU A 139 5.99 -23.36 11.80
CA LEU A 139 4.88 -22.55 12.29
C LEU A 139 5.06 -22.07 13.73
N LYS A 140 5.78 -22.82 14.56
CA LYS A 140 6.14 -22.36 15.91
C LYS A 140 7.11 -21.18 15.82
N LYS A 141 8.15 -21.28 15.00
CA LYS A 141 9.11 -20.20 14.76
C LYS A 141 8.47 -18.94 14.18
N SER A 142 7.55 -19.07 13.21
CA SER A 142 6.85 -17.92 12.59
C SER A 142 6.08 -17.04 13.59
N ARG A 143 5.84 -17.53 14.79
CA ARG A 143 5.24 -16.78 15.88
C ARG A 143 6.25 -15.97 16.69
N GLU A 144 7.48 -16.44 16.79
CA GLU A 144 8.51 -15.95 17.70
C GLU A 144 9.61 -15.17 17.00
N GLU A 145 9.84 -15.46 15.72
CA GLU A 145 10.92 -14.92 14.90
C GLU A 145 10.36 -14.12 13.70
N ASN A 146 11.13 -13.18 13.18
CA ASN A 146 10.83 -12.50 11.94
C ASN A 146 11.29 -13.36 10.75
N TYR A 147 10.63 -13.18 9.59
CA TYR A 147 11.08 -13.82 8.36
C TYR A 147 12.38 -13.20 7.85
N ASP A 148 13.28 -14.05 7.38
CA ASP A 148 14.51 -13.61 6.71
C ASP A 148 14.20 -13.10 5.29
N PHE A 149 14.30 -11.79 5.12
CA PHE A 149 14.22 -11.12 3.83
C PHE A 149 15.57 -10.59 3.35
N SER A 150 16.70 -11.08 3.90
CA SER A 150 18.05 -10.60 3.58
C SER A 150 18.44 -10.77 2.11
N PHE A 151 17.80 -11.73 1.41
CA PHE A 151 18.02 -11.96 -0.03
C PHE A 151 17.39 -10.86 -0.91
N LEU A 152 16.54 -9.99 -0.36
CA LEU A 152 16.00 -8.84 -1.07
C LEU A 152 17.02 -7.70 -1.07
N ASN A 153 17.16 -7.02 -2.20
CA ASN A 153 17.95 -5.79 -2.23
C ASN A 153 17.19 -4.66 -1.52
N ARG A 154 17.46 -4.48 -0.23
CA ARG A 154 16.85 -3.49 0.65
C ARG A 154 17.72 -2.24 0.85
N GLU A 155 18.87 -2.16 0.16
CA GLU A 155 19.75 -1.00 0.27
C GLU A 155 19.08 0.24 -0.29
N GLY A 156 19.06 1.32 0.50
CA GLY A 156 18.47 2.60 0.12
C GLY A 156 16.98 2.75 0.41
N ASP A 157 16.46 3.90 0.00
CA ASP A 157 15.11 4.37 0.32
C ASP A 157 14.10 4.00 -0.76
N VAL A 158 12.93 3.50 -0.38
CA VAL A 158 11.76 3.37 -1.24
C VAL A 158 10.87 4.58 -0.99
N VAL A 159 10.87 5.54 -1.91
CA VAL A 159 10.00 6.71 -1.84
C VAL A 159 8.67 6.39 -2.51
N ILE A 160 7.56 6.58 -1.82
CA ILE A 160 6.22 6.33 -2.34
C ILE A 160 5.42 7.61 -2.27
N ASP A 161 5.03 8.12 -3.45
CA ASP A 161 4.27 9.34 -3.66
C ASP A 161 2.81 8.99 -3.92
N PHE A 162 1.91 9.36 -3.00
CA PHE A 162 0.51 8.97 -3.09
C PHE A 162 -0.41 9.93 -2.33
N SER A 163 -1.72 9.81 -2.56
CA SER A 163 -2.80 10.67 -2.07
C SER A 163 -2.87 12.02 -2.77
N SER A 164 -1.94 12.92 -2.54
CA SER A 164 -1.69 14.17 -3.28
C SER A 164 -2.93 15.05 -3.51
N PRO A 165 -3.71 15.40 -2.46
CA PRO A 165 -4.89 16.24 -2.62
C PRO A 165 -4.51 17.71 -2.85
N ASN A 166 -5.38 18.42 -3.58
CA ASN A 166 -5.23 19.87 -3.76
C ASN A 166 -5.75 20.62 -2.54
N ILE A 167 -4.99 21.63 -2.10
CA ILE A 167 -5.35 22.53 -1.00
C ILE A 167 -6.67 23.27 -1.27
N ALA A 168 -7.39 23.60 -0.20
CA ALA A 168 -8.69 24.28 -0.18
C ALA A 168 -9.81 23.53 -0.93
N LYS A 169 -9.70 22.21 -1.02
CA LYS A 169 -10.74 21.33 -1.55
C LYS A 169 -10.92 20.13 -0.63
N ARG A 170 -12.18 19.75 -0.40
CA ARG A 170 -12.44 18.53 0.37
C ARG A 170 -12.03 17.28 -0.42
N MET A 171 -11.51 16.30 0.31
CA MET A 171 -11.20 15.01 -0.31
C MET A 171 -12.49 14.32 -0.76
N HIS A 172 -12.42 13.69 -1.91
CA HIS A 172 -13.51 12.94 -2.52
C HIS A 172 -13.07 11.51 -2.85
N ILE A 173 -14.00 10.69 -3.28
CA ILE A 173 -13.78 9.28 -3.61
C ILE A 173 -12.60 9.04 -4.57
N GLY A 174 -12.30 10.00 -5.46
CA GLY A 174 -11.14 9.91 -6.35
C GLY A 174 -9.79 9.90 -5.62
N HIS A 175 -9.72 10.52 -4.42
CA HIS A 175 -8.52 10.49 -3.59
C HIS A 175 -8.39 9.20 -2.77
N LEU A 176 -9.51 8.50 -2.50
CA LEU A 176 -9.51 7.28 -1.70
C LEU A 176 -8.56 6.22 -2.28
N ARG A 177 -8.67 5.93 -3.57
CA ARG A 177 -7.89 4.87 -4.24
C ARG A 177 -6.39 5.11 -4.13
N SER A 178 -5.94 6.33 -4.48
CA SER A 178 -4.52 6.70 -4.34
C SER A 178 -4.06 6.52 -2.89
N THR A 179 -4.85 7.00 -1.94
CA THR A 179 -4.51 6.98 -0.51
C THR A 179 -4.36 5.57 0.04
N ILE A 180 -5.36 4.70 -0.14
CA ILE A 180 -5.35 3.35 0.48
C ILE A 180 -4.44 2.36 -0.24
N ILE A 181 -4.31 2.46 -1.57
CA ILE A 181 -3.39 1.60 -2.34
C ILE A 181 -1.94 1.97 -2.01
N GLY A 182 -1.64 3.28 -1.94
CA GLY A 182 -0.31 3.78 -1.58
C GLY A 182 0.10 3.38 -0.18
N ASP A 183 -0.79 3.56 0.81
CA ASP A 183 -0.56 3.12 2.19
C ASP A 183 -0.31 1.61 2.29
N SER A 184 -1.12 0.80 1.59
CA SER A 184 -0.93 -0.66 1.58
C SER A 184 0.43 -1.05 0.98
N ILE A 185 0.85 -0.43 -0.13
CA ILE A 185 2.16 -0.67 -0.74
C ILE A 185 3.27 -0.25 0.25
N ALA A 186 3.13 0.90 0.93
CA ALA A 186 4.10 1.36 1.92
C ALA A 186 4.22 0.37 3.09
N ARG A 187 3.11 -0.14 3.60
CA ARG A 187 3.08 -1.16 4.67
C ARG A 187 3.74 -2.47 4.23
N ILE A 188 3.48 -2.93 2.99
CA ILE A 188 4.10 -4.13 2.42
C ILE A 188 5.62 -3.97 2.34
N TYR A 189 6.14 -2.84 1.84
CA TYR A 189 7.58 -2.61 1.77
C TYR A 189 8.22 -2.49 3.16
N ARG A 190 7.56 -1.81 4.13
CA ARG A 190 8.03 -1.77 5.51
C ARG A 190 8.08 -3.15 6.16
N TYR A 191 7.07 -3.98 5.93
CA TYR A 191 7.05 -5.37 6.44
C TYR A 191 8.21 -6.21 5.88
N LEU A 192 8.59 -6.00 4.63
CA LEU A 192 9.75 -6.63 4.00
C LEU A 192 11.11 -6.04 4.47
N GLY A 193 11.10 -5.08 5.37
CA GLY A 193 12.30 -4.46 5.95
C GLY A 193 12.95 -3.37 5.10
N TYR A 194 12.25 -2.81 4.11
CA TYR A 194 12.72 -1.63 3.39
C TYR A 194 12.56 -0.36 4.24
N HIS A 195 13.50 0.56 4.10
CA HIS A 195 13.28 1.93 4.56
C HIS A 195 12.37 2.65 3.58
N VAL A 196 11.16 3.02 4.05
CA VAL A 196 10.12 3.65 3.22
C VAL A 196 9.93 5.10 3.62
N VAL A 197 9.92 5.98 2.63
CA VAL A 197 9.51 7.38 2.75
C VAL A 197 8.15 7.54 2.06
N ALA A 198 7.09 7.62 2.84
CA ALA A 198 5.73 7.89 2.37
C ALA A 198 5.55 9.40 2.22
N ASP A 199 5.47 9.90 0.99
CA ASP A 199 5.35 11.31 0.67
C ASP A 199 3.95 11.67 0.18
N ASN A 200 3.38 12.73 0.76
CA ASN A 200 2.13 13.33 0.31
C ASN A 200 2.43 14.62 -0.46
N HIS A 201 2.58 14.48 -1.76
CA HIS A 201 2.88 15.59 -2.67
C HIS A 201 1.64 16.46 -2.91
N ILE A 202 1.31 17.32 -1.93
CA ILE A 202 0.08 18.13 -1.96
C ILE A 202 0.14 19.23 -3.04
N GLY A 203 -1.03 19.47 -3.67
CA GLY A 203 -1.18 20.58 -4.64
C GLY A 203 -1.36 21.91 -3.93
N ASP A 204 -0.28 22.47 -3.42
CA ASP A 204 -0.25 23.70 -2.62
C ASP A 204 0.27 24.92 -3.38
N TRP A 205 0.39 24.82 -4.69
CA TRP A 205 0.87 25.90 -5.56
C TRP A 205 0.03 26.02 -6.85
N GLY A 206 0.02 27.18 -7.47
CA GLY A 206 -0.62 27.38 -8.76
C GLY A 206 -1.76 28.42 -8.79
N THR A 207 -2.41 28.53 -9.96
CA THR A 207 -3.40 29.59 -10.27
C THR A 207 -4.62 29.58 -9.35
N GLN A 208 -4.92 28.47 -8.72
CA GLN A 208 -6.03 28.33 -7.77
C GLN A 208 -5.89 29.26 -6.57
N PHE A 209 -4.67 29.59 -6.14
CA PHE A 209 -4.45 30.45 -4.97
C PHE A 209 -4.79 31.90 -5.23
N GLY A 210 -4.52 32.43 -6.43
CA GLY A 210 -5.00 33.76 -6.81
C GLY A 210 -6.52 33.87 -6.75
N LYS A 211 -7.22 32.85 -7.25
CA LYS A 211 -8.69 32.76 -7.19
C LYS A 211 -9.21 32.69 -5.75
N LEU A 212 -8.57 31.87 -4.91
CA LEU A 212 -8.90 31.74 -3.50
C LEU A 212 -8.70 33.04 -2.72
N ILE A 213 -7.60 33.74 -2.94
CA ILE A 213 -7.29 35.01 -2.27
C ILE A 213 -8.38 36.05 -2.60
N ILE A 214 -8.79 36.17 -3.88
CA ILE A 214 -9.88 37.07 -4.26
C ILE A 214 -11.21 36.59 -3.65
N GLY A 215 -11.51 35.31 -3.76
CA GLY A 215 -12.74 34.71 -3.18
C GLY A 215 -12.83 34.97 -1.69
N TYR A 216 -11.75 34.74 -0.96
CA TYR A 216 -11.67 34.99 0.48
C TYR A 216 -11.91 36.46 0.83
N ARG A 217 -11.29 37.40 0.10
CA ARG A 217 -11.42 38.84 0.36
C ARG A 217 -12.81 39.39 0.02
N ARG A 218 -13.48 38.85 -1.00
CA ARG A 218 -14.74 39.40 -1.51
C ARG A 218 -16.00 38.72 -0.99
N TRP A 219 -15.96 37.42 -0.80
CA TRP A 219 -17.16 36.62 -0.57
C TRP A 219 -17.10 35.72 0.68
N LEU A 220 -16.07 35.87 1.54
CA LEU A 220 -15.98 35.05 2.76
C LEU A 220 -17.14 35.37 3.72
N ASP A 221 -17.84 34.33 4.13
CA ASP A 221 -18.70 34.33 5.29
C ASP A 221 -17.90 33.92 6.53
N ARG A 222 -17.66 34.87 7.45
CA ARG A 222 -16.82 34.63 8.62
C ARG A 222 -17.38 33.61 9.59
N GLU A 223 -18.72 33.62 9.81
CA GLU A 223 -19.37 32.67 10.69
C GLU A 223 -19.31 31.25 10.12
N ALA A 224 -19.54 31.08 8.82
CA ALA A 224 -19.37 29.82 8.12
C ALA A 224 -17.92 29.34 8.17
N TYR A 225 -16.95 30.24 8.01
CA TYR A 225 -15.52 29.92 8.06
C TYR A 225 -15.08 29.44 9.45
N GLU A 226 -15.55 30.10 10.52
CA GLU A 226 -15.28 29.66 11.90
C GLU A 226 -15.89 28.29 12.21
N THR A 227 -17.03 27.97 11.58
CA THR A 227 -17.73 26.69 11.76
C THR A 227 -17.08 25.56 10.96
N ASN A 228 -16.80 25.81 9.68
CA ASN A 228 -16.18 24.82 8.77
C ASN A 228 -15.35 25.54 7.68
N ALA A 229 -14.09 25.81 8.01
CA ALA A 229 -13.22 26.62 7.19
C ALA A 229 -12.98 26.02 5.79
N ILE A 230 -12.78 24.70 5.67
CA ILE A 230 -12.52 24.05 4.37
C ILE A 230 -13.76 24.10 3.45
N GLU A 231 -14.96 24.00 4.02
CA GLU A 231 -16.20 24.09 3.26
C GLU A 231 -16.41 25.49 2.72
N GLU A 232 -16.09 26.48 3.52
CA GLU A 232 -16.21 27.87 3.12
C GLU A 232 -15.15 28.25 2.07
N LEU A 233 -13.92 27.77 2.20
CA LEU A 233 -12.88 27.95 1.16
C LEU A 233 -13.31 27.32 -0.17
N GLU A 234 -13.90 26.12 -0.14
CA GLU A 234 -14.43 25.49 -1.35
C GLU A 234 -15.57 26.31 -1.95
N ARG A 235 -16.47 26.84 -1.11
CA ARG A 235 -17.58 27.69 -1.54
C ARG A 235 -17.10 28.97 -2.22
N VAL A 236 -16.16 29.69 -1.63
CA VAL A 236 -15.66 30.93 -2.23
C VAL A 236 -14.89 30.69 -3.52
N TYR A 237 -14.21 29.53 -3.64
CA TYR A 237 -13.59 29.12 -4.90
C TYR A 237 -14.62 28.85 -6.01
N VAL A 238 -15.72 28.17 -5.68
CA VAL A 238 -16.84 27.92 -6.63
C VAL A 238 -17.51 29.23 -7.00
N GLU A 239 -17.72 30.13 -6.02
CA GLU A 239 -18.31 31.45 -6.29
C GLU A 239 -17.40 32.27 -7.20
N PHE A 240 -16.07 32.27 -6.96
CA PHE A 240 -15.13 32.93 -7.88
C PHE A 240 -15.28 32.40 -9.32
N THR A 241 -15.34 31.08 -9.48
CA THR A 241 -15.45 30.44 -10.79
C THR A 241 -16.72 30.88 -11.51
N LYS A 242 -17.84 30.92 -10.76
CA LYS A 242 -19.13 31.39 -11.31
C LYS A 242 -19.09 32.87 -11.71
N GLN A 243 -18.52 33.71 -10.86
CA GLN A 243 -18.44 35.14 -11.12
C GLN A 243 -17.48 35.47 -12.27
N SER A 244 -16.41 34.68 -12.47
CA SER A 244 -15.46 34.87 -13.56
C SER A 244 -16.05 34.52 -14.95
N GLU A 245 -17.13 33.73 -15.03
CA GLU A 245 -17.87 33.50 -16.29
C GLU A 245 -18.58 34.78 -16.76
N GLU A 246 -19.10 35.59 -15.84
CA GLU A 246 -19.79 36.85 -16.11
C GLU A 246 -18.82 38.05 -16.15
N HIS A 247 -17.69 37.96 -15.42
CA HIS A 247 -16.67 38.98 -15.21
C HIS A 247 -15.27 38.43 -15.51
N PRO A 248 -14.87 38.30 -16.80
CA PRO A 248 -13.58 37.75 -17.20
C PRO A 248 -12.35 38.50 -16.64
N GLU A 249 -12.49 39.78 -16.27
CA GLU A 249 -11.47 40.57 -15.62
C GLU A 249 -10.98 39.99 -14.29
N LEU A 250 -11.81 39.18 -13.62
CA LEU A 250 -11.46 38.47 -12.38
C LEU A 250 -10.31 37.47 -12.57
N GLU A 251 -10.22 36.85 -13.74
CA GLU A 251 -9.11 35.92 -14.04
C GLU A 251 -7.77 36.67 -14.11
N GLU A 252 -7.75 37.91 -14.61
CA GLU A 252 -6.55 38.71 -14.62
C GLU A 252 -6.18 39.20 -13.21
N GLU A 253 -7.15 39.62 -12.42
CA GLU A 253 -6.93 39.95 -11.02
C GLU A 253 -6.36 38.76 -10.24
N ALA A 254 -6.89 37.53 -10.47
CA ALA A 254 -6.37 36.31 -9.83
C ALA A 254 -4.91 36.02 -10.23
N ARG A 255 -4.54 36.28 -11.49
CA ARG A 255 -3.12 36.20 -11.93
C ARG A 255 -2.22 37.20 -11.20
N LEU A 256 -2.71 38.44 -11.00
CA LEU A 256 -1.96 39.46 -10.27
C LEU A 256 -1.80 39.09 -8.79
N GLU A 257 -2.83 38.57 -8.14
CA GLU A 257 -2.73 38.09 -6.75
C GLU A 257 -1.80 36.86 -6.61
N LEU A 258 -1.84 35.95 -7.57
CA LEU A 258 -0.87 34.85 -7.63
C LEU A 258 0.56 35.37 -7.80
N LYS A 259 0.75 36.35 -8.68
CA LYS A 259 2.08 36.98 -8.88
C LYS A 259 2.59 37.64 -7.60
N LYS A 260 1.74 38.41 -6.89
CA LYS A 260 2.10 38.97 -5.58
C LYS A 260 2.52 37.88 -4.59
N LEU A 261 1.78 36.76 -4.53
CA LEU A 261 2.16 35.62 -3.69
C LEU A 261 3.54 35.07 -4.05
N GLN A 262 3.82 34.93 -5.35
CA GLN A 262 5.10 34.45 -5.87
C GLN A 262 6.25 35.43 -5.61
N ASP A 263 5.95 36.73 -5.65
CA ASP A 263 6.91 37.82 -5.37
C ASP A 263 7.13 38.05 -3.86
N GLY A 264 6.44 37.25 -2.98
CA GLY A 264 6.63 37.26 -1.53
C GLY A 264 5.81 38.34 -0.79
N ASP A 265 4.67 38.77 -1.33
CA ASP A 265 3.74 39.66 -0.62
C ASP A 265 3.31 39.03 0.72
N GLU A 266 3.54 39.76 1.82
CA GLU A 266 3.35 39.26 3.18
C GLU A 266 1.90 38.86 3.47
N GLU A 267 0.92 39.61 2.97
CA GLU A 267 -0.51 39.36 3.20
C GLU A 267 -0.97 38.12 2.44
N ASN A 268 -0.64 38.02 1.16
CA ASN A 268 -0.98 36.84 0.34
C ASN A 268 -0.29 35.58 0.86
N PHE A 269 0.95 35.71 1.34
CA PHE A 269 1.68 34.59 1.93
C PHE A 269 1.08 34.14 3.26
N ALA A 270 0.57 35.06 4.08
CA ALA A 270 -0.14 34.71 5.30
C ALA A 270 -1.46 33.95 5.01
N LEU A 271 -2.25 34.41 4.04
CA LEU A 271 -3.47 33.73 3.59
C LEU A 271 -3.16 32.35 3.01
N TRP A 272 -2.15 32.23 2.19
CA TRP A 272 -1.71 30.96 1.61
C TRP A 272 -1.34 29.94 2.71
N LYS A 273 -0.58 30.33 3.72
CA LYS A 273 -0.26 29.48 4.87
C LYS A 273 -1.51 29.06 5.65
N GLU A 274 -2.46 29.98 5.82
CA GLU A 274 -3.72 29.68 6.49
C GLU A 274 -4.53 28.63 5.70
N PHE A 275 -4.64 28.77 4.38
CA PHE A 275 -5.35 27.81 3.53
C PHE A 275 -4.72 26.43 3.58
N ILE A 276 -3.38 26.35 3.58
CA ILE A 276 -2.65 25.08 3.73
C ILE A 276 -2.97 24.47 5.09
N LYS A 277 -2.84 25.24 6.17
CA LYS A 277 -3.08 24.77 7.53
C LYS A 277 -4.49 24.19 7.68
N VAL A 278 -5.52 24.94 7.27
CA VAL A 278 -6.92 24.51 7.32
C VAL A 278 -7.12 23.20 6.55
N SER A 279 -6.53 23.09 5.37
CA SER A 279 -6.65 21.89 4.54
C SER A 279 -5.97 20.67 5.15
N LEU A 280 -4.75 20.85 5.65
CA LEU A 280 -3.99 19.77 6.31
C LEU A 280 -4.66 19.30 7.60
N ASP A 281 -5.23 20.22 8.40
CA ASP A 281 -5.99 19.88 9.62
C ASP A 281 -7.24 19.03 9.27
N GLU A 282 -7.89 19.31 8.16
CA GLU A 282 -9.02 18.51 7.68
C GLU A 282 -8.58 17.14 7.13
N TYR A 283 -7.54 17.11 6.31
CA TYR A 283 -7.02 15.85 5.77
C TYR A 283 -6.50 14.92 6.87
N ALA A 284 -5.89 15.47 7.93
CA ALA A 284 -5.43 14.69 9.08
C ALA A 284 -6.56 13.92 9.76
N LYS A 285 -7.79 14.47 9.84
CA LYS A 285 -8.96 13.76 10.37
C LYS A 285 -9.31 12.54 9.50
N LEU A 286 -9.32 12.72 8.18
CA LEU A 286 -9.66 11.67 7.23
C LEU A 286 -8.56 10.58 7.20
N TYR A 287 -7.29 10.98 7.19
CA TYR A 287 -6.16 10.06 7.27
C TYR A 287 -6.15 9.28 8.58
N GLY A 288 -6.50 9.93 9.72
CA GLY A 288 -6.65 9.25 11.00
C GLY A 288 -7.73 8.16 10.99
N ARG A 289 -8.89 8.41 10.37
CA ARG A 289 -9.95 7.40 10.18
C ARG A 289 -9.51 6.26 9.27
N LEU A 290 -8.78 6.57 8.19
CA LEU A 290 -8.23 5.58 7.27
C LEU A 290 -6.99 4.86 7.82
N ASP A 291 -6.44 5.28 8.97
CA ASP A 291 -5.19 4.79 9.53
C ASP A 291 -4.02 4.92 8.54
N VAL A 292 -3.92 6.06 7.85
CA VAL A 292 -2.89 6.37 6.86
C VAL A 292 -1.94 7.43 7.41
N HIS A 293 -0.64 7.20 7.24
CA HIS A 293 0.41 8.08 7.76
C HIS A 293 1.45 8.39 6.68
N PHE A 294 1.93 9.63 6.67
CA PHE A 294 2.97 10.11 5.77
C PHE A 294 4.20 10.54 6.56
N ASP A 295 5.37 10.31 6.00
CA ASP A 295 6.65 10.74 6.55
C ASP A 295 6.97 12.18 6.15
N THR A 296 6.53 12.60 4.95
CA THR A 296 6.74 13.95 4.40
C THR A 296 5.49 14.49 3.73
N TYR A 297 5.41 15.84 3.70
CA TYR A 297 4.38 16.61 3.01
C TYR A 297 5.08 17.69 2.16
N TYR A 298 5.88 17.23 1.19
CA TYR A 298 6.56 18.15 0.26
C TYR A 298 5.64 18.44 -0.93
N GLY A 299 4.88 19.56 -0.82
CA GLY A 299 3.97 20.00 -1.87
C GLY A 299 4.69 20.64 -3.06
N GLU A 300 3.92 20.99 -4.09
CA GLU A 300 4.44 21.66 -5.30
C GLU A 300 5.25 22.92 -4.98
N SER A 301 4.85 23.68 -3.95
CA SER A 301 5.53 24.90 -3.51
C SER A 301 6.96 24.66 -3.06
N PHE A 302 7.23 23.52 -2.44
CA PHE A 302 8.56 23.15 -1.95
C PHE A 302 9.60 23.08 -3.07
N TYR A 303 9.19 22.70 -4.27
CA TYR A 303 10.09 22.51 -5.42
C TYR A 303 10.20 23.75 -6.30
N HIS A 304 9.44 24.82 -6.01
CA HIS A 304 9.36 26.00 -6.87
C HIS A 304 10.74 26.62 -7.19
N ASP A 305 11.55 26.86 -6.18
CA ASP A 305 12.87 27.47 -6.34
C ASP A 305 13.88 26.58 -7.09
N MET A 306 13.59 25.28 -7.20
CA MET A 306 14.45 24.31 -7.90
C MET A 306 14.17 24.24 -9.40
N MET A 307 12.98 24.69 -9.84
CA MET A 307 12.53 24.51 -11.23
C MET A 307 13.40 25.27 -12.24
N GLN A 308 13.85 26.46 -11.90
CA GLN A 308 14.73 27.24 -12.78
C GLN A 308 16.05 26.52 -13.08
N GLY A 309 16.66 25.91 -12.04
CA GLY A 309 17.88 25.12 -12.20
C GLY A 309 17.68 23.87 -13.05
N VAL A 310 16.49 23.27 -13.00
CA VAL A 310 16.12 22.15 -13.89
C VAL A 310 16.06 22.60 -15.34
N ILE A 311 15.43 23.75 -15.64
CA ILE A 311 15.38 24.31 -17.00
C ILE A 311 16.78 24.60 -17.54
N GLU A 312 17.63 25.22 -16.73
CA GLU A 312 19.02 25.53 -17.10
C GLU A 312 19.80 24.25 -17.44
N GLU A 313 19.70 23.20 -16.63
CA GLU A 313 20.33 21.91 -16.88
C GLU A 313 19.81 21.24 -18.17
N LEU A 314 18.49 21.29 -18.43
CA LEU A 314 17.88 20.77 -19.66
C LEU A 314 18.37 21.50 -20.91
N VAL A 315 18.51 22.81 -20.86
CA VAL A 315 19.00 23.65 -21.97
C VAL A 315 20.49 23.44 -22.18
N GLU A 316 21.29 23.42 -21.11
CA GLU A 316 22.75 23.22 -21.20
C GLU A 316 23.07 21.86 -21.84
N LYS A 317 22.35 20.80 -21.46
CA LYS A 317 22.48 19.47 -22.04
C LYS A 317 21.81 19.31 -23.41
N LYS A 318 21.19 20.36 -23.96
CA LYS A 318 20.47 20.39 -25.24
C LYS A 318 19.32 19.37 -25.30
N ILE A 319 18.74 19.03 -24.16
CA ILE A 319 17.56 18.17 -24.04
C ILE A 319 16.31 19.00 -24.30
N ALA A 320 16.20 20.20 -23.72
CA ALA A 320 15.17 21.17 -24.06
C ALA A 320 15.71 22.17 -25.09
N VAL A 321 14.91 22.49 -26.10
CA VAL A 321 15.17 23.48 -27.12
C VAL A 321 14.09 24.57 -27.12
N GLU A 322 14.40 25.71 -27.69
CA GLU A 322 13.40 26.76 -27.87
C GLU A 322 12.54 26.48 -29.10
N ASP A 323 11.23 26.45 -28.91
CA ASP A 323 10.23 26.31 -29.95
C ASP A 323 9.07 27.28 -29.69
N ASP A 324 8.79 28.16 -30.64
CA ASP A 324 7.81 29.27 -30.54
C ASP A 324 7.89 30.06 -29.20
N GLY A 325 9.11 30.23 -28.69
CA GLY A 325 9.39 30.94 -27.44
C GLY A 325 9.20 30.14 -26.15
N ALA A 326 8.74 28.91 -26.24
CA ALA A 326 8.68 27.96 -25.12
C ALA A 326 9.93 27.06 -25.07
N LYS A 327 10.22 26.47 -23.92
CA LYS A 327 11.23 25.39 -23.82
C LYS A 327 10.55 24.05 -23.91
N VAL A 328 10.92 23.26 -24.94
CA VAL A 328 10.25 22.01 -25.31
C VAL A 328 11.27 20.88 -25.38
N VAL A 329 10.91 19.72 -24.87
CA VAL A 329 11.66 18.46 -25.04
C VAL A 329 10.96 17.63 -26.12
N PHE A 330 11.69 17.28 -27.17
CA PHE A 330 11.26 16.35 -28.20
C PHE A 330 11.82 14.96 -27.92
N PHE A 331 11.02 13.94 -28.16
CA PHE A 331 11.39 12.55 -27.94
C PHE A 331 11.70 11.84 -29.27
N PRO A 332 12.55 10.80 -29.27
CA PRO A 332 12.72 9.91 -30.41
C PRO A 332 11.37 9.31 -30.87
N GLU A 333 11.20 9.08 -32.18
CA GLU A 333 9.96 8.53 -32.73
C GLU A 333 9.62 7.14 -32.15
N GLU A 334 10.62 6.33 -31.86
CA GLU A 334 10.46 5.01 -31.26
C GLU A 334 9.84 5.04 -29.85
N ASP A 335 9.94 6.13 -29.13
CA ASP A 335 9.32 6.28 -27.80
C ASP A 335 7.81 6.54 -27.89
N ASN A 336 7.29 6.95 -29.05
CA ASN A 336 5.88 7.27 -29.28
C ASN A 336 5.30 8.23 -28.22
N LEU A 337 6.05 9.27 -27.87
CA LEU A 337 5.68 10.32 -26.92
C LEU A 337 5.47 11.67 -27.62
N PHE A 338 4.45 12.41 -27.19
CA PHE A 338 4.26 13.78 -27.64
C PHE A 338 5.33 14.69 -27.03
N PRO A 339 5.71 15.80 -27.73
CA PRO A 339 6.61 16.80 -27.17
C PRO A 339 6.16 17.31 -25.79
N CYS A 340 7.08 17.54 -24.89
CA CYS A 340 6.82 18.01 -23.53
C CYS A 340 7.29 19.45 -23.35
N ILE A 341 6.35 20.35 -23.12
CA ILE A 341 6.69 21.73 -22.75
C ILE A 341 7.14 21.75 -21.30
N VAL A 342 8.34 22.23 -21.03
CA VAL A 342 8.90 22.34 -19.68
C VAL A 342 8.91 23.80 -19.16
N GLN A 343 8.86 24.82 -20.06
CA GLN A 343 8.65 26.21 -19.69
C GLN A 343 7.85 26.93 -20.78
N LYS A 344 6.83 27.67 -20.38
CA LYS A 344 6.00 28.45 -21.29
C LYS A 344 6.75 29.67 -21.81
N LYS A 345 6.22 30.29 -22.87
CA LYS A 345 6.70 31.50 -23.53
C LYS A 345 6.78 32.70 -22.58
N ASP A 346 5.89 32.79 -21.61
CA ASP A 346 5.85 33.82 -20.58
C ASP A 346 6.81 33.55 -19.39
N GLY A 347 7.58 32.44 -19.47
CA GLY A 347 8.50 32.01 -18.41
C GLY A 347 7.86 31.13 -17.33
N ALA A 348 6.55 30.90 -17.36
CA ALA A 348 5.87 30.09 -16.36
C ALA A 348 6.26 28.61 -16.47
N PHE A 349 6.42 27.96 -15.32
CA PHE A 349 6.67 26.52 -15.22
C PHE A 349 5.39 25.71 -15.36
N LEU A 350 5.54 24.43 -15.65
CA LEU A 350 4.47 23.45 -15.81
C LEU A 350 4.64 22.29 -14.82
N TYR A 351 3.61 21.47 -14.65
CA TYR A 351 3.67 20.26 -13.80
C TYR A 351 4.85 19.35 -14.15
N SER A 352 5.19 19.22 -15.44
CA SER A 352 6.36 18.44 -15.87
C SER A 352 7.67 18.94 -15.27
N THR A 353 7.82 20.25 -15.09
CA THR A 353 9.02 20.85 -14.52
C THR A 353 9.08 20.62 -13.01
N SER A 354 7.96 20.74 -12.31
CA SER A 354 7.91 20.47 -10.87
C SER A 354 8.17 18.99 -10.59
N ASP A 355 7.63 18.07 -11.40
CA ASP A 355 7.89 16.64 -11.27
C ASP A 355 9.35 16.26 -11.53
N ILE A 356 10.00 16.89 -12.53
CA ILE A 356 11.43 16.70 -12.77
C ILE A 356 12.25 17.25 -11.58
N ALA A 357 11.87 18.41 -11.03
CA ALA A 357 12.51 18.98 -9.84
C ALA A 357 12.34 18.08 -8.62
N THR A 358 11.18 17.44 -8.46
CA THR A 358 10.90 16.46 -7.42
C THR A 358 11.83 15.24 -7.53
N VAL A 359 12.00 14.69 -8.75
CA VAL A 359 12.96 13.58 -8.96
C VAL A 359 14.39 14.02 -8.64
N LYS A 360 14.78 15.23 -9.04
CA LYS A 360 16.10 15.79 -8.72
C LYS A 360 16.33 15.88 -7.21
N PHE A 361 15.38 16.48 -6.50
CA PHE A 361 15.46 16.60 -5.04
C PHE A 361 15.57 15.23 -4.36
N ARG A 362 14.71 14.29 -4.73
CA ARG A 362 14.73 12.94 -4.17
C ARG A 362 16.06 12.25 -4.42
N LYS A 363 16.58 12.31 -5.65
CA LYS A 363 17.89 11.77 -6.03
C LYS A 363 19.05 12.39 -5.24
N ASP A 364 19.01 13.71 -5.00
CA ASP A 364 20.10 14.42 -4.37
C ASP A 364 20.07 14.31 -2.82
N ASN A 365 18.94 13.98 -2.22
CA ASN A 365 18.73 13.95 -0.77
C ASN A 365 18.48 12.56 -0.16
N TYR A 366 18.12 11.55 -0.97
CA TYR A 366 17.88 10.18 -0.54
C TYR A 366 18.85 9.23 -1.24
N ASN A 367 19.17 8.11 -0.56
CA ASN A 367 19.83 6.98 -1.21
C ASN A 367 18.74 6.11 -1.88
N ILE A 368 18.35 6.44 -3.11
CA ILE A 368 17.17 5.87 -3.74
C ILE A 368 17.36 4.39 -4.13
N ASN A 369 16.56 3.50 -3.57
CA ASN A 369 16.31 2.15 -4.08
C ASN A 369 15.33 2.20 -5.26
N LYS A 370 14.18 2.86 -5.07
CA LYS A 370 13.17 3.14 -6.11
C LYS A 370 12.23 4.25 -5.69
N ILE A 371 11.60 4.90 -6.67
CA ILE A 371 10.50 5.83 -6.48
C ILE A 371 9.23 5.22 -7.07
N ILE A 372 8.15 5.22 -6.31
CA ILE A 372 6.84 4.69 -6.71
C ILE A 372 5.86 5.87 -6.69
N TYR A 373 5.25 6.17 -7.82
CA TYR A 373 4.20 7.17 -7.96
C TYR A 373 2.86 6.48 -8.17
N LEU A 374 1.85 6.90 -7.41
CA LEU A 374 0.52 6.31 -7.48
C LEU A 374 -0.51 7.34 -7.88
N THR A 375 -0.99 7.27 -9.11
CA THR A 375 -1.98 8.22 -9.67
C THR A 375 -3.06 7.53 -10.52
N ASP A 376 -4.03 8.32 -10.97
CA ASP A 376 -5.09 7.90 -11.89
C ASP A 376 -4.53 7.52 -13.28
N GLU A 377 -5.19 6.58 -13.96
CA GLU A 377 -4.78 6.06 -15.27
C GLU A 377 -4.62 7.14 -16.37
N ARG A 378 -5.31 8.28 -16.25
CA ARG A 378 -5.26 9.37 -17.22
C ARG A 378 -3.91 10.11 -17.23
N GLN A 379 -3.08 9.94 -16.22
CA GLN A 379 -1.78 10.60 -16.12
C GLN A 379 -0.63 9.78 -16.72
N GLN A 380 -0.90 8.61 -17.30
CA GLN A 380 0.15 7.68 -17.77
C GLN A 380 1.14 8.32 -18.76
N ASP A 381 0.66 9.11 -19.72
CA ASP A 381 1.54 9.71 -20.73
C ASP A 381 2.42 10.81 -20.13
N HIS A 382 1.90 11.58 -19.19
CA HIS A 382 2.68 12.55 -18.42
C HIS A 382 3.84 11.88 -17.67
N PHE A 383 3.59 10.76 -16.97
CA PHE A 383 4.63 10.02 -16.27
C PHE A 383 5.68 9.43 -17.22
N LYS A 384 5.28 8.90 -18.36
CA LYS A 384 6.21 8.42 -19.38
C LYS A 384 7.12 9.55 -19.89
N GLN A 385 6.57 10.76 -20.12
CA GLN A 385 7.32 11.91 -20.59
C GLN A 385 8.39 12.34 -19.59
N PHE A 386 8.03 12.66 -18.35
CA PHE A 386 9.03 13.16 -17.40
C PHE A 386 10.00 12.07 -16.92
N PHE A 387 9.61 10.79 -16.88
CA PHE A 387 10.53 9.70 -16.65
C PHE A 387 11.60 9.63 -17.75
N LYS A 388 11.18 9.72 -19.01
CA LYS A 388 12.10 9.75 -20.14
C LYS A 388 13.03 10.96 -20.08
N ILE A 389 12.53 12.14 -19.71
CA ILE A 389 13.35 13.34 -19.56
C ILE A 389 14.42 13.14 -18.47
N THR A 390 14.06 12.57 -17.34
CA THR A 390 15.03 12.29 -16.26
C THR A 390 16.07 11.25 -16.65
N ASP A 391 15.71 10.27 -17.51
CA ASP A 391 16.67 9.31 -18.07
C ASP A 391 17.60 9.98 -19.09
N MET A 392 17.09 10.89 -19.95
CA MET A 392 17.90 11.71 -20.86
C MET A 392 18.88 12.62 -20.10
N LEU A 393 18.51 13.08 -18.90
CA LEU A 393 19.40 13.82 -18.00
C LEU A 393 20.54 12.96 -17.43
N GLY A 394 20.44 11.63 -17.57
CA GLY A 394 21.38 10.66 -17.01
C GLY A 394 21.12 10.34 -15.54
N TRP A 395 19.95 10.68 -15.03
CA TRP A 395 19.56 10.36 -13.66
C TRP A 395 18.97 8.95 -13.60
N ASN A 396 19.80 7.94 -13.53
CA ASN A 396 19.43 6.52 -13.55
C ASN A 396 18.76 6.08 -12.23
N VAL A 397 17.65 6.71 -11.87
CA VAL A 397 16.86 6.41 -10.67
C VAL A 397 15.74 5.44 -11.06
N PRO A 398 15.60 4.28 -10.41
CA PRO A 398 14.47 3.37 -10.65
C PRO A 398 13.16 4.07 -10.29
N LYS A 399 12.24 4.21 -11.26
CA LYS A 399 10.94 4.90 -11.12
C LYS A 399 9.83 3.99 -11.62
N HIS A 400 8.73 3.93 -10.87
CA HIS A 400 7.55 3.14 -11.22
C HIS A 400 6.30 4.01 -11.14
N HIS A 401 5.55 4.07 -12.22
CA HIS A 401 4.21 4.66 -12.22
C HIS A 401 3.18 3.55 -12.02
N ILE A 402 2.49 3.59 -10.89
CA ILE A 402 1.47 2.63 -10.50
C ILE A 402 0.11 3.30 -10.65
N TRP A 403 -0.54 3.06 -11.77
CA TRP A 403 -1.84 3.66 -12.04
C TRP A 403 -3.00 2.77 -11.59
N PHE A 404 -4.15 3.39 -11.33
CA PHE A 404 -5.40 2.73 -10.97
C PHE A 404 -6.56 3.24 -11.82
N GLY A 405 -7.54 2.36 -12.06
CA GLY A 405 -8.75 2.69 -12.80
C GLY A 405 -9.76 3.48 -11.95
N ILE A 406 -10.92 3.77 -12.52
CA ILE A 406 -11.97 4.57 -11.87
C ILE A 406 -12.84 3.72 -10.91
N MET A 407 -13.43 4.38 -9.90
CA MET A 407 -14.46 3.81 -9.04
C MET A 407 -15.84 4.35 -9.42
N ARG A 408 -16.86 3.48 -9.42
CA ARG A 408 -18.25 3.82 -9.74
C ARG A 408 -19.19 3.16 -8.73
N PHE A 409 -20.37 3.73 -8.53
CA PHE A 409 -21.45 3.14 -7.74
C PHE A 409 -22.48 2.48 -8.65
N ALA A 410 -22.96 1.28 -8.27
CA ALA A 410 -23.90 0.51 -9.07
C ALA A 410 -25.32 1.12 -9.05
N ASP A 411 -25.75 1.65 -7.91
CA ASP A 411 -27.09 2.15 -7.66
C ASP A 411 -27.35 3.59 -8.10
N GLY A 412 -26.30 4.28 -8.53
CA GLY A 412 -26.39 5.68 -8.96
C GLY A 412 -26.80 6.67 -7.84
N VAL A 413 -26.94 6.20 -6.60
CA VAL A 413 -27.33 7.02 -5.43
C VAL A 413 -26.35 8.17 -5.21
N PHE A 414 -25.10 7.95 -5.60
CA PHE A 414 -24.05 8.95 -5.62
C PHE A 414 -23.61 9.30 -7.05
N SER A 415 -24.56 9.41 -7.96
CA SER A 415 -24.30 9.65 -9.38
C SER A 415 -23.73 11.05 -9.62
N THR A 416 -22.59 11.08 -10.30
CA THR A 416 -21.94 12.30 -10.82
C THR A 416 -22.75 13.05 -11.90
N ARG A 417 -23.95 12.58 -12.29
CA ARG A 417 -24.79 13.18 -13.34
C ARG A 417 -25.24 14.62 -13.03
N LYS A 418 -25.09 15.10 -11.79
CA LYS A 418 -25.37 16.49 -11.37
C LYS A 418 -24.13 17.26 -10.93
N GLY A 419 -22.90 16.79 -11.24
CA GLY A 419 -21.67 17.48 -10.86
C GLY A 419 -21.26 17.32 -9.38
N ASN A 420 -22.04 16.63 -8.55
CA ASN A 420 -21.69 16.40 -7.14
C ASN A 420 -20.74 15.22 -7.04
N VAL A 421 -19.49 15.50 -6.71
CA VAL A 421 -18.47 14.49 -6.38
C VAL A 421 -18.72 14.03 -4.93
N ILE A 422 -18.70 12.69 -4.71
CA ILE A 422 -18.93 12.13 -3.36
C ILE A 422 -17.75 12.48 -2.46
N ARG A 423 -18.03 13.13 -1.35
CA ARG A 423 -17.04 13.46 -0.33
C ARG A 423 -16.60 12.18 0.39
N LEU A 424 -15.31 12.07 0.63
CA LEU A 424 -14.74 10.88 1.28
C LEU A 424 -15.28 10.71 2.71
N GLU A 425 -15.45 11.80 3.43
CA GLU A 425 -16.06 11.80 4.77
C GLU A 425 -17.46 11.18 4.75
N GLN A 426 -18.33 11.64 3.84
CA GLN A 426 -19.69 11.12 3.69
C GLN A 426 -19.74 9.63 3.37
N LEU A 427 -18.79 9.15 2.56
CA LEU A 427 -18.66 7.73 2.26
C LEU A 427 -18.33 6.92 3.52
N MET A 428 -17.38 7.40 4.34
CA MET A 428 -17.01 6.73 5.59
C MET A 428 -18.12 6.77 6.63
N ASP A 429 -18.85 7.89 6.73
CA ASP A 429 -19.98 8.04 7.65
C ASP A 429 -21.14 7.10 7.29
N GLU A 430 -21.45 6.97 6.01
CA GLU A 430 -22.46 6.00 5.54
C GLU A 430 -22.01 4.56 5.81
N GLY A 431 -20.72 4.24 5.58
CA GLY A 431 -20.15 2.93 5.90
C GLY A 431 -20.25 2.60 7.39
N LYS A 432 -19.87 3.55 8.26
CA LYS A 432 -20.01 3.44 9.71
C LYS A 432 -21.45 3.22 10.12
N LYS A 433 -22.38 4.05 9.61
CA LYS A 433 -23.81 3.97 9.92
C LYS A 433 -24.37 2.58 9.60
N ARG A 434 -24.15 2.08 8.39
CA ARG A 434 -24.62 0.77 7.95
C ARG A 434 -24.01 -0.37 8.77
N ALA A 435 -22.71 -0.27 9.07
CA ALA A 435 -22.05 -1.23 9.96
C ALA A 435 -22.65 -1.18 11.38
N TYR A 436 -22.99 0.02 11.90
CA TYR A 436 -23.64 0.16 13.20
C TYR A 436 -24.99 -0.53 13.26
N ASP A 437 -25.82 -0.40 12.22
CA ASP A 437 -27.13 -1.04 12.16
C ASP A 437 -26.99 -2.58 12.24
N ILE A 438 -26.02 -3.16 11.50
CA ILE A 438 -25.73 -4.58 11.53
C ILE A 438 -25.20 -5.04 12.90
N VAL A 439 -24.25 -4.30 13.48
CA VAL A 439 -23.67 -4.62 14.79
C VAL A 439 -24.74 -4.54 15.88
N ASN A 440 -25.60 -3.53 15.84
CA ASN A 440 -26.68 -3.34 16.82
C ASN A 440 -27.73 -4.47 16.75
N GLU A 441 -28.04 -4.98 15.57
CA GLU A 441 -28.92 -6.14 15.38
C GLU A 441 -28.31 -7.44 15.93
N LYS A 442 -27.03 -7.67 15.64
CA LYS A 442 -26.34 -8.93 16.01
C LYS A 442 -25.89 -8.96 17.46
N ASN A 443 -25.57 -7.83 18.06
CA ASN A 443 -25.01 -7.69 19.41
C ASN A 443 -25.77 -6.62 20.21
N PRO A 444 -27.04 -6.83 20.56
CA PRO A 444 -27.87 -5.82 21.23
C PRO A 444 -27.32 -5.42 22.61
N ASP A 445 -26.61 -6.31 23.29
CA ASP A 445 -26.13 -6.14 24.67
C ASP A 445 -24.85 -5.29 24.80
N LEU A 446 -24.17 -4.98 23.69
CA LEU A 446 -22.99 -4.10 23.71
C LEU A 446 -23.39 -2.65 24.04
N SER A 447 -22.50 -1.93 24.72
CA SER A 447 -22.66 -0.49 24.96
C SER A 447 -22.67 0.30 23.64
N PHE A 448 -23.20 1.53 23.68
CA PHE A 448 -23.17 2.42 22.52
C PHE A 448 -21.74 2.66 22.03
N GLU A 449 -20.80 2.89 22.94
CA GLU A 449 -19.40 3.18 22.61
C GLU A 449 -18.71 1.98 21.94
N GLU A 450 -18.97 0.75 22.43
CA GLU A 450 -18.46 -0.48 21.82
C GLU A 450 -19.03 -0.66 20.41
N LYS A 451 -20.36 -0.48 20.24
CA LYS A 451 -21.01 -0.58 18.92
C LYS A 451 -20.47 0.46 17.95
N ASP A 452 -20.29 1.71 18.40
CA ASP A 452 -19.78 2.82 17.60
C ASP A 452 -18.35 2.58 17.13
N ASN A 453 -17.47 2.09 18.02
CA ASN A 453 -16.09 1.74 17.67
C ASN A 453 -16.03 0.54 16.70
N ILE A 454 -16.82 -0.51 16.94
CA ILE A 454 -16.90 -1.65 16.03
C ILE A 454 -17.40 -1.20 14.66
N ALA A 455 -18.41 -0.36 14.62
CA ALA A 455 -19.01 0.16 13.40
C ALA A 455 -18.00 0.99 12.56
N GLU A 456 -17.21 1.83 13.20
CA GLU A 456 -16.14 2.58 12.52
C GLU A 456 -15.12 1.63 11.89
N ILE A 457 -14.59 0.66 12.65
CA ILE A 457 -13.58 -0.28 12.19
C ILE A 457 -14.11 -1.18 11.06
N VAL A 458 -15.35 -1.67 11.18
CA VAL A 458 -15.99 -2.53 10.17
C VAL A 458 -16.35 -1.73 8.92
N GLY A 459 -16.94 -0.55 9.08
CA GLY A 459 -17.37 0.30 7.98
C GLY A 459 -16.20 0.80 7.13
N VAL A 460 -15.17 1.35 7.77
CA VAL A 460 -13.95 1.81 7.07
C VAL A 460 -13.19 0.62 6.49
N GLY A 461 -13.08 -0.49 7.23
CA GLY A 461 -12.45 -1.72 6.74
C GLY A 461 -13.13 -2.27 5.49
N ALA A 462 -14.46 -2.27 5.44
CA ALA A 462 -15.23 -2.72 4.29
C ALA A 462 -14.98 -1.85 3.05
N ILE A 463 -14.93 -0.52 3.22
CA ILE A 463 -14.62 0.43 2.14
C ILE A 463 -13.20 0.18 1.59
N LYS A 464 -12.19 0.05 2.45
CA LYS A 464 -10.81 -0.21 2.04
C LYS A 464 -10.70 -1.55 1.30
N TYR A 465 -11.28 -2.60 1.84
CA TYR A 465 -11.20 -3.94 1.27
C TYR A 465 -11.92 -4.07 -0.07
N ALA A 466 -13.03 -3.36 -0.25
CA ALA A 466 -13.78 -3.35 -1.52
C ALA A 466 -12.90 -2.92 -2.70
N ASP A 467 -11.94 -2.03 -2.45
CA ASP A 467 -10.95 -1.61 -3.43
C ASP A 467 -9.74 -2.57 -3.46
N LEU A 468 -9.10 -2.77 -2.30
CA LEU A 468 -7.82 -3.46 -2.19
C LEU A 468 -7.90 -4.95 -2.54
N SER A 469 -9.09 -5.56 -2.49
CA SER A 469 -9.32 -6.95 -2.92
C SER A 469 -9.43 -7.13 -4.44
N GLN A 470 -9.45 -6.03 -5.20
CA GLN A 470 -9.55 -6.10 -6.65
C GLN A 470 -8.25 -5.66 -7.33
N ASN A 471 -8.05 -6.10 -8.57
CA ASN A 471 -6.94 -5.59 -9.36
C ASN A 471 -7.09 -4.08 -9.54
N ARG A 472 -6.13 -3.30 -9.01
CA ARG A 472 -6.14 -1.83 -9.03
C ARG A 472 -6.38 -1.24 -10.44
N GLN A 473 -5.96 -1.94 -11.50
CA GLN A 473 -6.11 -1.50 -12.88
C GLN A 473 -7.55 -1.64 -13.41
N SER A 474 -8.37 -2.42 -12.74
CA SER A 474 -9.77 -2.60 -13.13
C SER A 474 -10.65 -1.48 -12.57
N PRO A 475 -11.71 -1.08 -13.28
CA PRO A 475 -12.77 -0.26 -12.71
C PRO A 475 -13.44 -1.00 -11.55
N ILE A 476 -13.76 -0.28 -10.48
CA ILE A 476 -14.43 -0.84 -9.31
C ILE A 476 -15.90 -0.42 -9.32
N ILE A 477 -16.78 -1.39 -9.11
CA ILE A 477 -18.20 -1.16 -8.86
C ILE A 477 -18.45 -1.34 -7.37
N PHE A 478 -18.88 -0.27 -6.71
CA PHE A 478 -19.10 -0.21 -5.28
C PHE A 478 -20.57 -0.52 -4.96
N GLU A 479 -20.82 -1.56 -4.16
CA GLU A 479 -22.14 -2.01 -3.76
C GLU A 479 -22.17 -2.28 -2.24
N TRP A 480 -22.92 -1.49 -1.48
CA TRP A 480 -22.95 -1.54 -0.03
C TRP A 480 -23.28 -2.93 0.55
N ASP A 481 -24.30 -3.58 0.02
CA ASP A 481 -24.75 -4.88 0.55
C ASP A 481 -23.69 -5.97 0.37
N LYS A 482 -22.87 -5.87 -0.69
CA LYS A 482 -21.77 -6.81 -0.94
C LYS A 482 -20.59 -6.57 -0.01
N ILE A 483 -20.17 -5.32 0.16
CA ILE A 483 -18.94 -5.00 0.90
C ILE A 483 -19.09 -5.16 2.41
N LEU A 484 -20.30 -5.00 2.95
CA LEU A 484 -20.61 -5.17 4.38
C LEU A 484 -21.08 -6.59 4.72
N SER A 485 -21.11 -7.51 3.75
CA SER A 485 -21.46 -8.90 3.99
C SER A 485 -20.45 -9.60 4.91
N PHE A 486 -20.95 -10.43 5.82
CA PHE A 486 -20.14 -11.33 6.64
C PHE A 486 -19.86 -12.67 5.95
N GLU A 487 -20.19 -12.77 4.68
CA GLU A 487 -19.93 -13.92 3.82
C GLU A 487 -19.22 -13.49 2.55
N GLY A 488 -18.39 -14.37 1.98
CA GLY A 488 -17.63 -14.08 0.78
C GLY A 488 -16.32 -13.33 1.02
N ASN A 489 -15.76 -12.75 -0.04
CA ASN A 489 -14.46 -12.07 0.00
C ASN A 489 -14.63 -10.60 0.45
N THR A 490 -14.77 -10.38 1.77
CA THR A 490 -15.05 -9.08 2.39
C THR A 490 -14.22 -8.86 3.66
N ALA A 491 -13.99 -7.60 4.05
CA ALA A 491 -13.32 -7.30 5.31
C ALA A 491 -14.09 -7.80 6.54
N PRO A 492 -15.42 -7.60 6.66
CA PRO A 492 -16.19 -8.14 7.80
C PRO A 492 -16.06 -9.65 7.96
N TYR A 493 -15.97 -10.41 6.88
CA TYR A 493 -15.72 -11.86 6.94
C TYR A 493 -14.36 -12.21 7.54
N LEU A 494 -13.30 -11.48 7.14
CA LEU A 494 -11.93 -11.69 7.65
C LEU A 494 -11.79 -11.22 9.10
N GLN A 495 -12.36 -10.06 9.43
CA GLN A 495 -12.41 -9.54 10.80
C GLN A 495 -13.16 -10.47 11.73
N TYR A 496 -14.29 -11.01 11.28
CA TYR A 496 -15.06 -12.01 12.04
C TYR A 496 -14.28 -13.33 12.20
N SER A 497 -13.56 -13.78 11.19
CA SER A 497 -12.70 -14.98 11.27
C SER A 497 -11.63 -14.80 12.34
N TYR A 498 -10.99 -13.63 12.41
CA TYR A 498 -10.04 -13.28 13.47
C TYR A 498 -10.70 -13.24 14.86
N ALA A 499 -11.82 -12.53 15.00
CA ALA A 499 -12.55 -12.44 16.26
C ALA A 499 -13.02 -13.81 16.79
N ARG A 500 -13.42 -14.72 15.89
CA ARG A 500 -13.77 -16.10 16.21
C ARG A 500 -12.57 -16.86 16.79
N ILE A 501 -11.39 -16.73 16.17
CA ILE A 501 -10.16 -17.34 16.70
C ILE A 501 -9.88 -16.83 18.12
N GLN A 502 -9.93 -15.52 18.33
CA GLN A 502 -9.71 -14.93 19.65
C GLN A 502 -10.75 -15.44 20.67
N SER A 503 -12.00 -15.62 20.26
CA SER A 503 -13.05 -16.17 21.13
C SER A 503 -12.77 -17.61 21.55
N ILE A 504 -12.27 -18.47 20.62
CA ILE A 504 -11.88 -19.85 20.92
C ILE A 504 -10.75 -19.88 21.97
N LEU A 505 -9.72 -19.04 21.77
CA LEU A 505 -8.57 -18.96 22.68
C LEU A 505 -8.98 -18.49 24.07
N ARG A 506 -9.80 -17.44 24.17
CA ARG A 506 -10.35 -16.96 25.45
C ARG A 506 -11.23 -18.01 26.14
N LYS A 507 -12.01 -18.78 25.39
CA LYS A 507 -12.82 -19.83 25.95
C LYS A 507 -11.98 -20.96 26.54
N ALA A 508 -10.90 -21.39 25.86
CA ALA A 508 -9.96 -22.35 26.39
C ALA A 508 -9.35 -21.87 27.73
N GLU A 509 -8.95 -20.61 27.79
CA GLU A 509 -8.39 -20.00 29.01
C GLU A 509 -9.43 -19.94 30.15
N SER A 510 -10.67 -19.52 29.86
CA SER A 510 -11.75 -19.43 30.87
C SER A 510 -12.17 -20.79 31.43
N GLU A 511 -11.98 -21.88 30.68
CA GLU A 511 -12.21 -23.25 31.13
C GLU A 511 -11.01 -23.85 31.90
N GLY A 512 -9.97 -23.06 32.20
CA GLY A 512 -8.75 -23.49 32.88
C GLY A 512 -7.83 -24.38 32.03
N LYS A 513 -8.06 -24.39 30.71
CA LYS A 513 -7.30 -25.13 29.71
C LYS A 513 -6.44 -24.19 28.86
N GLY A 514 -5.71 -23.29 29.51
CA GLY A 514 -4.84 -22.34 28.81
C GLY A 514 -3.89 -23.06 27.83
N ILE A 515 -3.78 -22.54 26.62
CA ILE A 515 -2.94 -23.14 25.57
C ILE A 515 -1.47 -22.91 25.93
N ASP A 516 -0.72 -24.01 26.03
CA ASP A 516 0.73 -23.94 26.25
C ASP A 516 1.46 -23.58 24.95
N PHE A 517 1.87 -22.34 24.86
CA PHE A 517 2.55 -21.80 23.68
C PHE A 517 3.99 -22.32 23.49
N THR A 518 4.56 -23.08 24.41
CA THR A 518 5.89 -23.68 24.26
C THR A 518 5.86 -24.99 23.48
N LYS A 519 4.68 -25.58 23.27
CA LYS A 519 4.51 -26.85 22.58
C LYS A 519 4.65 -26.72 21.07
N THR A 520 4.93 -27.86 20.42
CA THR A 520 5.03 -27.98 18.96
C THR A 520 3.63 -28.20 18.35
N ILE A 521 3.43 -27.69 17.13
CA ILE A 521 2.22 -27.93 16.35
C ILE A 521 2.33 -29.31 15.70
N LEU A 522 1.37 -30.18 15.98
CA LEU A 522 1.27 -31.50 15.37
C LEU A 522 0.36 -31.43 14.12
N VAL A 523 0.88 -31.82 12.99
CA VAL A 523 0.15 -31.82 11.71
C VAL A 523 -0.28 -33.27 11.41
N LYS A 524 -1.46 -33.66 11.89
CA LYS A 524 -1.96 -35.07 11.83
C LYS A 524 -3.06 -35.30 10.78
N THR A 525 -3.87 -34.26 10.48
CA THR A 525 -5.01 -34.40 9.56
C THR A 525 -4.79 -33.61 8.27
N PRO A 526 -5.47 -33.95 7.17
CA PRO A 526 -5.38 -33.17 5.93
C PRO A 526 -5.75 -31.69 6.11
N GLN A 527 -6.73 -31.37 6.94
CA GLN A 527 -7.18 -30.00 7.19
C GLN A 527 -6.15 -29.20 7.99
N GLU A 528 -5.50 -29.83 8.99
CA GLU A 528 -4.38 -29.22 9.71
C GLU A 528 -3.22 -28.95 8.75
N ARG A 529 -2.89 -29.90 7.86
CA ARG A 529 -1.83 -29.76 6.86
C ARG A 529 -2.11 -28.66 5.85
N ALA A 530 -3.33 -28.62 5.32
CA ALA A 530 -3.74 -27.60 4.36
C ALA A 530 -3.66 -26.18 4.94
N LEU A 531 -4.08 -26.01 6.20
CA LEU A 531 -3.99 -24.75 6.92
C LEU A 531 -2.51 -24.39 7.20
N ALA A 532 -1.73 -25.33 7.70
CA ALA A 532 -0.33 -25.15 8.04
C ALA A 532 0.53 -24.72 6.83
N ASN A 533 0.41 -25.42 5.70
CA ASN A 533 1.10 -25.09 4.46
C ASN A 533 0.74 -23.71 3.94
N TYR A 534 -0.55 -23.33 4.08
CA TYR A 534 -1.00 -22.06 3.59
C TYR A 534 -0.49 -20.90 4.46
N ILE A 535 -0.44 -21.08 5.78
CA ILE A 535 0.20 -20.13 6.70
C ILE A 535 1.68 -19.96 6.35
N ALA A 536 2.42 -21.06 6.14
CA ALA A 536 3.84 -21.03 5.80
C ALA A 536 4.14 -20.27 4.50
N ALA A 537 3.16 -20.17 3.59
CA ALA A 537 3.29 -19.45 2.33
C ALA A 537 3.01 -17.93 2.43
N PHE A 538 2.68 -17.39 3.60
CA PHE A 538 2.37 -15.97 3.76
C PHE A 538 3.48 -15.03 3.26
N PRO A 539 4.76 -15.24 3.59
CA PRO A 539 5.84 -14.38 3.09
C PRO A 539 5.94 -14.36 1.56
N MET A 540 5.64 -15.47 0.90
CA MET A 540 5.62 -15.55 -0.57
C MET A 540 4.53 -14.64 -1.16
N ALA A 541 3.36 -14.57 -0.51
CA ALA A 541 2.28 -13.67 -0.92
C ALA A 541 2.68 -12.19 -0.75
N VAL A 542 3.37 -11.86 0.36
CA VAL A 542 3.85 -10.50 0.62
C VAL A 542 4.91 -10.07 -0.40
N ILE A 543 5.89 -10.92 -0.70
CA ILE A 543 6.90 -10.68 -1.74
C ILE A 543 6.21 -10.46 -3.09
N LYS A 544 5.27 -11.34 -3.45
CA LYS A 544 4.54 -11.24 -4.71
C LYS A 544 3.73 -9.95 -4.83
N ALA A 545 3.11 -9.50 -3.73
CA ALA A 545 2.39 -8.24 -3.68
C ALA A 545 3.33 -7.04 -3.91
N SER A 546 4.55 -7.06 -3.33
CA SER A 546 5.56 -6.01 -3.51
C SER A 546 6.10 -5.96 -4.94
N GLU A 547 6.41 -7.11 -5.55
CA GLU A 547 6.92 -7.21 -6.92
C GLU A 547 5.92 -6.73 -7.97
N THR A 548 4.63 -6.98 -7.73
CA THR A 548 3.55 -6.63 -8.65
C THR A 548 2.86 -5.30 -8.33
N PHE A 549 3.19 -4.70 -7.17
CA PHE A 549 2.50 -3.53 -6.63
C PHE A 549 0.97 -3.75 -6.54
N LYS A 550 0.55 -4.93 -6.09
CA LYS A 550 -0.85 -5.37 -6.08
C LYS A 550 -1.30 -5.82 -4.69
N PRO A 551 -1.92 -4.94 -3.89
CA PRO A 551 -2.49 -5.32 -2.60
C PRO A 551 -3.50 -6.47 -2.66
N ASN A 552 -4.22 -6.64 -3.79
CA ASN A 552 -5.18 -7.73 -3.93
C ASN A 552 -4.55 -9.13 -3.81
N VAL A 553 -3.24 -9.28 -4.02
CA VAL A 553 -2.55 -10.55 -3.77
C VAL A 553 -2.64 -10.94 -2.28
N ILE A 554 -2.52 -9.96 -1.37
CA ILE A 554 -2.72 -10.17 0.07
C ILE A 554 -4.19 -10.47 0.38
N ALA A 555 -5.12 -9.72 -0.21
CA ALA A 555 -6.55 -9.92 0.02
C ALA A 555 -7.00 -11.32 -0.41
N ASP A 556 -6.59 -11.78 -1.60
CA ASP A 556 -6.88 -13.11 -2.13
C ASP A 556 -6.29 -14.20 -1.23
N TYR A 557 -5.05 -13.99 -0.76
CA TYR A 557 -4.39 -14.88 0.18
C TYR A 557 -5.18 -14.99 1.50
N LEU A 558 -5.59 -13.87 2.09
CA LEU A 558 -6.33 -13.85 3.35
C LEU A 558 -7.69 -14.54 3.25
N PHE A 559 -8.38 -14.35 2.14
CA PHE A 559 -9.67 -15.01 1.91
C PHE A 559 -9.53 -16.53 1.85
N GLU A 560 -8.54 -17.05 1.13
CA GLU A 560 -8.26 -18.48 1.09
C GLU A 560 -7.77 -19.02 2.44
N LEU A 561 -6.95 -18.25 3.17
CA LEU A 561 -6.54 -18.62 4.53
C LEU A 561 -7.74 -18.77 5.47
N ALA A 562 -8.67 -17.82 5.45
CA ALA A 562 -9.88 -17.87 6.26
C ALA A 562 -10.78 -19.07 5.90
N LYS A 563 -10.87 -19.43 4.61
CA LYS A 563 -11.59 -20.64 4.17
C LYS A 563 -10.92 -21.92 4.71
N LYS A 564 -9.59 -22.01 4.64
CA LYS A 564 -8.85 -23.15 5.18
C LYS A 564 -8.99 -23.23 6.70
N PHE A 565 -8.93 -22.09 7.40
CA PHE A 565 -9.21 -22.05 8.83
C PHE A 565 -10.64 -22.54 9.15
N ASN A 566 -11.66 -22.10 8.42
CA ASN A 566 -13.03 -22.57 8.63
C ASN A 566 -13.18 -24.08 8.37
N SER A 567 -12.52 -24.62 7.34
CA SER A 567 -12.50 -26.06 7.08
C SER A 567 -11.83 -26.83 8.22
N PHE A 568 -10.68 -26.35 8.71
CA PHE A 568 -10.01 -26.91 9.88
C PHE A 568 -10.90 -26.86 11.12
N TYR A 569 -11.47 -25.71 11.43
CA TYR A 569 -12.31 -25.50 12.62
C TYR A 569 -13.52 -26.45 12.65
N ASN A 570 -14.18 -26.65 11.51
CA ASN A 570 -15.35 -27.49 11.39
C ASN A 570 -15.03 -29.01 11.47
N SER A 571 -13.83 -29.41 11.04
CA SER A 571 -13.42 -30.80 10.95
C SER A 571 -12.54 -31.29 12.12
N CYS A 572 -11.86 -30.37 12.78
CA CYS A 572 -10.87 -30.63 13.81
C CYS A 572 -11.25 -29.89 15.11
N PRO A 573 -12.09 -30.47 15.98
CA PRO A 573 -12.46 -29.85 17.26
C PRO A 573 -11.22 -29.43 18.06
N ILE A 574 -11.20 -28.20 18.56
CA ILE A 574 -10.09 -27.66 19.38
C ILE A 574 -10.37 -27.89 20.85
N LEU A 575 -11.55 -27.45 21.32
CA LEU A 575 -11.96 -27.58 22.70
C LEU A 575 -12.41 -29.03 23.00
N ASN A 576 -12.40 -29.42 24.27
CA ASN A 576 -12.79 -30.75 24.71
C ASN A 576 -11.95 -31.91 24.13
N GLN A 577 -10.67 -31.67 23.90
CA GLN A 577 -9.68 -32.65 23.48
C GLN A 577 -8.67 -32.89 24.61
N GLU A 578 -7.86 -33.96 24.48
CA GLU A 578 -6.67 -34.15 25.31
C GLU A 578 -5.70 -33.01 25.14
N ASP A 579 -4.92 -32.69 26.16
CA ASP A 579 -4.03 -31.51 26.23
C ASP A 579 -3.10 -31.40 25.01
N GLU A 580 -2.51 -32.51 24.56
CA GLU A 580 -1.63 -32.50 23.38
C GLU A 580 -2.32 -31.97 22.11
N ILE A 581 -3.55 -32.45 21.86
CA ILE A 581 -4.33 -32.04 20.69
C ILE A 581 -4.91 -30.64 20.88
N LEU A 582 -5.38 -30.32 22.07
CA LEU A 582 -5.87 -28.98 22.42
C LEU A 582 -4.77 -27.93 22.18
N PHE A 583 -3.56 -28.16 22.70
CA PHE A 583 -2.43 -27.22 22.56
C PHE A 583 -2.03 -27.11 21.09
N SER A 584 -1.85 -28.22 20.38
CA SER A 584 -1.47 -28.22 18.98
C SER A 584 -2.47 -27.45 18.09
N ARG A 585 -3.76 -27.76 18.19
CA ARG A 585 -4.81 -27.10 17.40
C ARG A 585 -5.05 -25.65 17.82
N GLY A 586 -4.94 -25.35 19.11
CA GLY A 586 -5.01 -24.00 19.63
C GLY A 586 -3.86 -23.12 19.13
N LEU A 587 -2.64 -23.67 19.10
CA LEU A 587 -1.47 -23.01 18.52
C LEU A 587 -1.66 -22.76 17.01
N LEU A 588 -2.11 -23.76 16.26
CA LEU A 588 -2.37 -23.62 14.82
C LEU A 588 -3.42 -22.52 14.55
N ALA A 589 -4.51 -22.50 15.35
CA ALA A 589 -5.52 -21.45 15.28
C ALA A 589 -4.93 -20.06 15.60
N LYS A 590 -4.06 -19.97 16.64
CA LYS A 590 -3.41 -18.72 17.01
C LYS A 590 -2.51 -18.18 15.89
N VAL A 591 -1.70 -19.04 15.27
CA VAL A 591 -0.83 -18.65 14.15
C VAL A 591 -1.69 -18.20 12.96
N ALA A 592 -2.77 -18.92 12.63
CA ALA A 592 -3.71 -18.49 11.59
C ALA A 592 -4.31 -17.11 11.90
N GLY A 593 -4.69 -16.86 13.15
CA GLY A 593 -5.20 -15.56 13.60
C GLY A 593 -4.18 -14.44 13.44
N ASN A 594 -2.93 -14.68 13.86
CA ASN A 594 -1.84 -13.72 13.69
C ASN A 594 -1.62 -13.39 12.20
N THR A 595 -1.58 -14.41 11.33
CA THR A 595 -1.39 -14.22 9.89
C THR A 595 -2.56 -13.44 9.25
N ILE A 596 -3.81 -13.67 9.68
CA ILE A 596 -4.97 -12.87 9.24
C ILE A 596 -4.80 -11.41 9.68
N LYS A 597 -4.40 -11.19 10.92
CA LYS A 597 -4.17 -9.85 11.46
C LYS A 597 -3.06 -9.12 10.71
N ASP A 598 -1.90 -9.76 10.54
CA ASP A 598 -0.76 -9.17 9.84
C ASP A 598 -1.12 -8.82 8.39
N GLY A 599 -1.81 -9.71 7.69
CA GLY A 599 -2.26 -9.44 6.34
C GLY A 599 -3.30 -8.32 6.25
N LEU A 600 -4.23 -8.20 7.21
CA LEU A 600 -5.16 -7.07 7.29
C LEU A 600 -4.42 -5.77 7.63
N ASP A 601 -3.41 -5.80 8.52
CA ASP A 601 -2.55 -4.66 8.80
C ASP A 601 -1.78 -4.18 7.56
N LEU A 602 -1.33 -5.10 6.68
CA LEU A 602 -0.72 -4.75 5.38
C LEU A 602 -1.69 -4.07 4.42
N LEU A 603 -2.98 -4.33 4.56
CA LEU A 603 -4.04 -3.63 3.84
C LEU A 603 -4.52 -2.36 4.59
N GLY A 604 -3.92 -2.02 5.73
CA GLY A 604 -4.32 -0.92 6.59
C GLY A 604 -5.72 -1.11 7.19
N ILE A 605 -6.16 -2.34 7.43
CA ILE A 605 -7.49 -2.69 7.95
C ILE A 605 -7.34 -3.21 9.38
N LYS A 606 -7.97 -2.52 10.32
CA LYS A 606 -7.94 -2.89 11.74
C LYS A 606 -8.73 -4.18 12.02
N THR A 607 -8.24 -4.96 12.96
CA THR A 607 -8.93 -6.15 13.48
C THR A 607 -9.62 -5.86 14.81
N LEU A 608 -10.59 -6.68 15.15
CA LEU A 608 -11.36 -6.63 16.40
C LEU A 608 -11.24 -7.97 17.13
N GLU A 609 -10.93 -7.95 18.41
CA GLU A 609 -10.90 -9.18 19.21
C GLU A 609 -12.30 -9.72 19.54
N ARG A 610 -13.30 -8.84 19.53
CA ARG A 610 -14.73 -9.17 19.72
C ARG A 610 -15.54 -8.45 18.66
N MET A 611 -16.53 -9.14 18.15
CA MET A 611 -17.38 -8.61 17.10
C MET A 611 -18.78 -9.20 17.17
#